data_5ff283b249ef222c2f528ac08b55ab52
#
_entry.id   5ff283b249ef222c2f528ac08b55ab52
#
_cell.length_a   1.000
_cell.length_b   1.000
_cell.length_c   1.000
_cell.angle_alpha   90.00
_cell.angle_beta   90.00
_cell.angle_gamma   90.00
#
_symmetry.space_group_name_H-M   'P 1'
#
loop_
_entity.id
_entity.type
_entity.pdbx_description
1 polymer ?
#
loop_
_entity_poly.entity_id
_entity_poly.type
_entity_poly.pdbx_seq_one_letter_code
_entity_poly.pdbx_strand_id
1 'polypeptide(L)'
;SNGPTLAFKDIAMQFLGNAFEYVLAKEGKSLNILGATSGDTGSAAEYALRGKAGVNVFMMSPEGKMSAFQRAQMYSLQDENIHNIAIEGMFDDCQDIVKALQNDARFKEEYRISTVNSINWGRVLAQIVYYFYGYFRATTSNEQKVSFCVPSGNFGNVCAGHIARQMGLPIHRLMVATNENDVLDQFFKTGEYRPRNAAHTYVTSSPSMDISKASNFERFVFDLVDRDAAEVEVLWTEVAAGKGFDLNFMLDTIQNKYGFVSGKSLHEDRLNTIRQVYQQEGELLDPHTADGVKVARELREAGETIICLETALPAKFAETISEAVGEVAI
;
A
#
# COMPACT_ATOMS: atom_id res chain seq x y z
N SER A 1 12.05 -6.56 -1.30
CA SER A 1 12.98 -5.70 -0.57
C SER A 1 12.34 -5.24 0.73
N ASN A 2 12.91 -5.63 1.85
CA ASN A 2 12.37 -5.44 3.19
C ASN A 2 13.35 -4.66 4.06
N GLY A 3 12.82 -3.94 5.03
CA GLY A 3 13.58 -3.27 6.07
C GLY A 3 13.30 -3.89 7.45
N PRO A 4 13.45 -3.12 8.52
CA PRO A 4 13.41 -3.63 9.89
C PRO A 4 12.07 -4.22 10.32
N THR A 5 10.96 -3.88 9.64
CA THR A 5 9.64 -4.43 9.98
C THR A 5 9.14 -5.49 8.97
N LEU A 6 10.02 -5.94 8.08
CA LEU A 6 9.76 -7.03 7.15
C LEU A 6 8.61 -6.74 6.17
N ALA A 7 8.47 -5.48 5.74
CA ALA A 7 7.47 -5.04 4.77
C ALA A 7 8.05 -4.02 3.78
N PHE A 8 7.48 -3.95 2.58
CA PHE A 8 7.89 -2.98 1.54
C PHE A 8 7.77 -1.52 1.99
N LYS A 9 6.92 -1.26 2.96
CA LYS A 9 6.69 0.08 3.54
C LYS A 9 7.92 0.65 4.21
N ASP A 10 8.83 -0.18 4.67
CA ASP A 10 10.02 0.22 5.43
C ASP A 10 10.90 1.22 4.68
N ILE A 11 11.19 0.99 3.40
CA ILE A 11 12.09 1.87 2.64
C ILE A 11 11.50 3.28 2.54
N ALA A 12 10.20 3.39 2.23
CA ALA A 12 9.53 4.67 2.15
C ALA A 12 9.50 5.38 3.52
N MET A 13 9.27 4.65 4.59
CA MET A 13 9.23 5.21 5.94
C MET A 13 10.63 5.62 6.41
N GLN A 14 11.68 4.83 6.15
CA GLN A 14 13.07 5.18 6.45
C GLN A 14 13.49 6.47 5.71
N PHE A 15 13.11 6.59 4.44
CA PHE A 15 13.33 7.82 3.69
C PHE A 15 12.64 9.02 4.35
N LEU A 16 11.35 8.89 4.70
CA LEU A 16 10.59 9.96 5.35
C LEU A 16 11.18 10.33 6.72
N GLY A 17 11.56 9.35 7.52
CA GLY A 17 12.15 9.58 8.84
C GLY A 17 13.43 10.44 8.75
N ASN A 18 14.30 10.11 7.82
CA ASN A 18 15.52 10.88 7.58
C ASN A 18 15.22 12.28 6.99
N ALA A 19 14.25 12.38 6.07
CA ALA A 19 13.85 13.66 5.49
C ALA A 19 13.23 14.60 6.53
N PHE A 20 12.35 14.09 7.40
CA PHE A 20 11.76 14.87 8.50
C PHE A 20 12.84 15.38 9.45
N GLU A 21 13.71 14.51 9.94
CA GLU A 21 14.80 14.91 10.83
C GLU A 21 15.68 16.02 10.23
N TYR A 22 16.08 15.87 8.96
CA TYR A 22 16.88 16.86 8.26
C TYR A 22 16.18 18.21 8.12
N VAL A 23 14.92 18.22 7.68
CA VAL A 23 14.16 19.47 7.47
C VAL A 23 13.86 20.16 8.79
N LEU A 24 13.42 19.38 9.81
CA LEU A 24 13.07 19.92 11.12
C LEU A 24 14.30 20.52 11.82
N ALA A 25 15.45 19.86 11.74
CA ALA A 25 16.71 20.40 12.27
C ALA A 25 17.10 21.71 11.59
N LYS A 26 16.96 21.80 10.26
CA LYS A 26 17.26 23.01 9.50
C LYS A 26 16.33 24.17 9.84
N GLU A 27 15.07 23.89 10.15
CA GLU A 27 14.05 24.91 10.48
C GLU A 27 13.94 25.21 11.98
N GLY A 28 14.63 24.47 12.84
CA GLY A 28 14.52 24.57 14.29
C GLY A 28 13.10 24.24 14.81
N LYS A 29 12.42 23.30 14.15
CA LYS A 29 11.04 22.92 14.46
C LYS A 29 10.94 21.49 15.00
N SER A 30 9.78 21.17 15.55
CA SER A 30 9.38 19.81 15.94
C SER A 30 8.05 19.43 15.27
N LEU A 31 7.76 18.14 15.23
CA LEU A 31 6.58 17.58 14.57
C LEU A 31 6.03 16.43 15.40
N ASN A 32 4.72 16.36 15.56
CA ASN A 32 4.02 15.24 16.14
C ASN A 32 3.31 14.46 15.03
N ILE A 33 3.69 13.20 14.86
CA ILE A 33 3.06 12.29 13.93
C ILE A 33 1.91 11.61 14.64
N LEU A 34 0.70 11.78 14.13
CA LEU A 34 -0.49 11.11 14.62
C LEU A 34 -0.99 10.14 13.57
N GLY A 35 -1.18 8.88 13.94
CA GLY A 35 -1.61 7.84 13.02
C GLY A 35 -2.51 6.80 13.65
N ALA A 36 -3.30 6.12 12.82
CA ALA A 36 -3.99 4.89 13.14
C ALA A 36 -3.44 3.76 12.29
N THR A 37 -3.33 2.58 12.89
CA THR A 37 -2.75 1.42 12.20
C THR A 37 -3.48 0.12 12.54
N SER A 38 -3.51 -0.80 11.58
CA SER A 38 -3.85 -2.20 11.78
C SER A 38 -2.60 -3.10 11.94
N GLY A 39 -1.38 -2.49 11.93
CA GLY A 39 -0.11 -3.18 12.15
C GLY A 39 1.03 -2.70 11.27
N ASP A 40 1.06 -3.05 9.98
CA ASP A 40 2.23 -2.85 9.10
C ASP A 40 2.67 -1.40 8.89
N THR A 41 1.71 -0.48 8.75
CA THR A 41 2.05 0.94 8.56
C THR A 41 2.59 1.53 9.85
N GLY A 42 1.99 1.18 10.99
CA GLY A 42 2.43 1.65 12.31
C GLY A 42 3.83 1.17 12.65
N SER A 43 4.08 -0.13 12.54
CA SER A 43 5.41 -0.68 12.80
C SER A 43 6.48 -0.05 11.93
N ALA A 44 6.24 0.09 10.61
CA ALA A 44 7.19 0.73 9.70
C ALA A 44 7.43 2.21 10.03
N ALA A 45 6.40 2.95 10.43
CA ALA A 45 6.51 4.35 10.83
C ALA A 45 7.31 4.51 12.13
N GLU A 46 7.00 3.72 13.14
CA GLU A 46 7.69 3.76 14.43
C GLU A 46 9.18 3.42 14.28
N TYR A 47 9.50 2.34 13.56
CA TYR A 47 10.91 1.97 13.31
C TYR A 47 11.68 3.01 12.51
N ALA A 48 11.02 3.75 11.64
CA ALA A 48 11.65 4.81 10.85
C ALA A 48 11.85 6.10 11.64
N LEU A 49 10.98 6.37 12.61
CA LEU A 49 10.93 7.64 13.33
C LEU A 49 11.48 7.53 14.77
N ARG A 50 11.73 6.32 15.26
CA ARG A 50 12.30 6.11 16.59
C ARG A 50 13.63 6.82 16.74
N GLY A 51 13.80 7.53 17.85
CA GLY A 51 15.02 8.27 18.17
C GLY A 51 15.33 9.48 17.25
N LYS A 52 14.41 9.84 16.33
CA LYS A 52 14.59 11.00 15.45
C LYS A 52 14.37 12.31 16.20
N ALA A 53 15.37 13.20 16.13
CA ALA A 53 15.30 14.48 16.78
C ALA A 53 14.14 15.35 16.27
N GLY A 54 13.38 15.93 17.18
CA GLY A 54 12.25 16.82 16.85
C GLY A 54 10.99 16.10 16.34
N VAL A 55 10.92 14.78 16.40
CA VAL A 55 9.74 14.00 15.99
C VAL A 55 9.21 13.19 17.15
N ASN A 56 7.91 13.31 17.45
CA ASN A 56 7.19 12.38 18.31
C ASN A 56 6.15 11.61 17.50
N VAL A 57 5.92 10.36 17.85
CA VAL A 57 4.98 9.47 17.17
C VAL A 57 3.91 8.99 18.14
N PHE A 58 2.67 9.25 17.79
CA PHE A 58 1.48 8.77 18.53
C PHE A 58 0.71 7.84 17.60
N MET A 59 0.78 6.55 17.86
CA MET A 59 0.16 5.54 17.00
C MET A 59 -0.99 4.86 17.73
N MET A 60 -2.20 5.02 17.20
CA MET A 60 -3.41 4.37 17.72
C MET A 60 -3.65 3.06 17.00
N SER A 61 -4.01 2.04 17.75
CA SER A 61 -4.36 0.72 17.22
C SER A 61 -5.50 0.10 18.00
N PRO A 62 -6.36 -0.74 17.37
CA PRO A 62 -7.46 -1.39 18.06
C PRO A 62 -6.92 -2.47 19.02
N GLU A 63 -7.36 -2.43 20.26
CA GLU A 63 -6.91 -3.35 21.31
C GLU A 63 -7.20 -4.82 20.90
N GLY A 64 -6.17 -5.66 20.98
CA GLY A 64 -6.29 -7.09 20.73
C GLY A 64 -6.61 -7.50 19.28
N LYS A 65 -6.60 -6.57 18.31
CA LYS A 65 -6.96 -6.87 16.91
C LYS A 65 -5.78 -7.01 15.95
N MET A 66 -4.59 -6.60 16.35
CA MET A 66 -3.37 -6.84 15.57
C MET A 66 -2.86 -8.27 15.78
N SER A 67 -2.15 -8.83 14.79
CA SER A 67 -1.44 -10.09 14.96
C SER A 67 -0.43 -10.00 16.12
N ALA A 68 -0.12 -11.14 16.74
CA ALA A 68 0.87 -11.18 17.82
C ALA A 68 2.24 -10.62 17.37
N PHE A 69 2.62 -10.92 16.13
CA PHE A 69 3.87 -10.43 15.54
C PHE A 69 3.88 -8.90 15.37
N GLN A 70 2.84 -8.33 14.77
CA GLN A 70 2.74 -6.88 14.58
C GLN A 70 2.69 -6.13 15.90
N ARG A 71 1.95 -6.66 16.88
CA ARG A 71 1.90 -6.12 18.24
C ARG A 71 3.28 -6.15 18.91
N ALA A 72 4.01 -7.25 18.78
CA ALA A 72 5.36 -7.36 19.31
C ALA A 72 6.32 -6.35 18.66
N GLN A 73 6.24 -6.16 17.34
CA GLN A 73 7.06 -5.18 16.65
C GLN A 73 6.85 -3.75 17.18
N MET A 74 5.60 -3.34 17.42
CA MET A 74 5.29 -1.99 17.87
C MET A 74 5.51 -1.79 19.36
N TYR A 75 4.91 -2.65 20.20
CA TYR A 75 4.87 -2.43 21.65
C TYR A 75 6.17 -2.82 22.37
N SER A 76 7.13 -3.42 21.68
CA SER A 76 8.48 -3.65 22.23
C SER A 76 9.38 -2.42 22.16
N LEU A 77 9.00 -1.39 21.42
CA LEU A 77 9.80 -0.17 21.31
C LEU A 77 9.74 0.62 22.63
N GLN A 78 10.92 1.03 23.11
CA GLN A 78 11.10 1.78 24.36
C GLN A 78 11.67 3.18 24.13
N ASP A 79 11.65 3.65 22.88
CA ASP A 79 12.16 4.96 22.51
C ASP A 79 11.24 6.06 23.07
N GLU A 80 11.80 7.09 23.71
CA GLU A 80 11.07 8.16 24.39
C GLU A 80 10.09 8.92 23.50
N ASN A 81 10.34 8.90 22.18
CA ASN A 81 9.52 9.61 21.20
C ASN A 81 8.45 8.72 20.52
N ILE A 82 8.30 7.46 20.95
CA ILE A 82 7.30 6.52 20.40
C ILE A 82 6.22 6.24 21.44
N HIS A 83 4.98 6.53 21.09
CA HIS A 83 3.82 6.38 21.96
C HIS A 83 2.76 5.53 21.28
N ASN A 84 2.60 4.30 21.74
CA ASN A 84 1.55 3.38 21.33
C ASN A 84 0.30 3.54 22.19
N ILE A 85 -0.86 3.73 21.55
CA ILE A 85 -2.15 3.95 22.23
C ILE A 85 -3.11 2.86 21.77
N ALA A 86 -3.48 1.96 22.67
CA ALA A 86 -4.50 0.95 22.41
C ALA A 86 -5.90 1.57 22.64
N ILE A 87 -6.79 1.39 21.67
CA ILE A 87 -8.17 1.89 21.71
C ILE A 87 -9.12 0.69 21.82
N GLU A 88 -10.00 0.72 22.80
CA GLU A 88 -11.12 -0.22 22.91
C GLU A 88 -12.11 0.04 21.77
N GLY A 89 -12.00 -0.70 20.66
CA GLY A 89 -12.81 -0.51 19.47
C GLY A 89 -12.23 -1.23 18.25
N MET A 90 -12.64 -0.76 17.09
CA MET A 90 -12.17 -1.25 15.79
C MET A 90 -11.15 -0.28 15.19
N PHE A 91 -10.52 -0.70 14.08
CA PHE A 91 -9.56 0.16 13.38
C PHE A 91 -10.19 1.47 12.87
N ASP A 92 -11.47 1.42 12.48
CA ASP A 92 -12.21 2.60 12.03
C ASP A 92 -12.37 3.63 13.16
N ASP A 93 -12.57 3.20 14.42
CA ASP A 93 -12.64 4.09 15.56
C ASP A 93 -11.32 4.83 15.77
N CYS A 94 -10.19 4.13 15.64
CA CYS A 94 -8.86 4.76 15.68
C CYS A 94 -8.70 5.79 14.55
N GLN A 95 -9.13 5.45 13.34
CA GLN A 95 -9.06 6.36 12.19
C GLN A 95 -9.94 7.59 12.37
N ASP A 96 -11.12 7.44 12.93
CA ASP A 96 -12.06 8.55 13.13
C ASP A 96 -11.54 9.54 14.18
N ILE A 97 -10.89 9.07 15.24
CA ILE A 97 -10.19 9.93 16.19
C ILE A 97 -9.08 10.72 15.48
N VAL A 98 -8.24 10.04 14.70
CA VAL A 98 -7.15 10.68 13.95
C VAL A 98 -7.69 11.73 12.98
N LYS A 99 -8.75 11.41 12.21
CA LYS A 99 -9.41 12.35 11.30
C LYS A 99 -9.99 13.57 12.00
N ALA A 100 -10.67 13.35 13.13
CA ALA A 100 -11.25 14.43 13.93
C ALA A 100 -10.18 15.42 14.39
N LEU A 101 -9.05 14.92 14.92
CA LEU A 101 -7.93 15.75 15.36
C LEU A 101 -7.20 16.45 14.21
N GLN A 102 -7.08 15.80 13.05
CA GLN A 102 -6.47 16.40 11.85
C GLN A 102 -7.35 17.47 11.19
N ASN A 103 -8.67 17.36 11.34
CA ASN A 103 -9.62 18.34 10.81
C ASN A 103 -9.79 19.56 11.75
N ASP A 104 -9.39 19.46 13.00
CA ASP A 104 -9.31 20.63 13.89
C ASP A 104 -8.06 21.44 13.56
N ALA A 105 -8.25 22.50 12.79
CA ALA A 105 -7.15 23.35 12.30
C ALA A 105 -6.35 23.98 13.47
N ARG A 106 -7.03 24.38 14.56
CA ARG A 106 -6.38 24.97 15.73
C ARG A 106 -5.52 23.96 16.46
N PHE A 107 -6.05 22.77 16.73
CA PHE A 107 -5.32 21.68 17.35
C PHE A 107 -4.11 21.25 16.52
N LYS A 108 -4.32 21.11 15.22
CA LYS A 108 -3.27 20.72 14.26
C LYS A 108 -2.10 21.71 14.24
N GLU A 109 -2.40 23.01 14.27
CA GLU A 109 -1.38 24.08 14.29
C GLU A 109 -0.67 24.14 15.65
N GLU A 110 -1.43 24.17 16.75
CA GLU A 110 -0.91 24.27 18.11
C GLU A 110 0.05 23.12 18.46
N TYR A 111 -0.34 21.87 18.12
CA TYR A 111 0.44 20.68 18.40
C TYR A 111 1.30 20.23 17.21
N ARG A 112 1.34 20.97 16.10
CA ARG A 112 2.13 20.64 14.89
C ARG A 112 1.89 19.21 14.43
N ILE A 113 0.62 18.84 14.25
CA ILE A 113 0.22 17.50 13.88
C ILE A 113 0.46 17.25 12.39
N SER A 114 1.12 16.15 12.09
CA SER A 114 1.26 15.62 10.73
C SER A 114 0.95 14.13 10.70
N THR A 115 1.05 13.52 9.52
CA THR A 115 0.74 12.12 9.32
C THR A 115 1.72 11.46 8.35
N VAL A 116 1.91 10.16 8.51
CA VAL A 116 2.64 9.29 7.58
C VAL A 116 1.74 8.35 6.79
N ASN A 117 0.48 8.73 6.61
CA ASN A 117 -0.50 7.94 5.86
C ASN A 117 -0.06 7.63 4.43
N SER A 118 -0.68 6.61 3.82
CA SER A 118 -0.35 6.14 2.46
C SER A 118 -0.47 7.21 1.38
N ILE A 119 -1.27 8.25 1.61
CA ILE A 119 -1.42 9.40 0.69
C ILE A 119 -0.20 10.34 0.70
N ASN A 120 0.68 10.27 1.69
CA ASN A 120 1.86 11.12 1.74
C ASN A 120 2.72 10.94 0.48
N TRP A 121 2.96 12.04 -0.24
CA TRP A 121 3.72 12.03 -1.49
C TRP A 121 5.13 11.47 -1.33
N GLY A 122 5.82 11.77 -0.23
CA GLY A 122 7.15 11.24 0.03
C GLY A 122 7.19 9.71 0.11
N ARG A 123 6.09 9.07 0.52
CA ARG A 123 5.97 7.61 0.48
C ARG A 123 5.87 7.09 -0.96
N VAL A 124 5.08 7.74 -1.80
CA VAL A 124 4.95 7.37 -3.22
C VAL A 124 6.29 7.58 -3.94
N LEU A 125 6.93 8.73 -3.71
CA LEU A 125 8.22 9.09 -4.29
C LEU A 125 9.29 8.01 -4.00
N ALA A 126 9.43 7.61 -2.75
CA ALA A 126 10.42 6.60 -2.36
C ALA A 126 10.15 5.22 -2.97
N GLN A 127 8.88 4.88 -3.23
CA GLN A 127 8.50 3.60 -3.85
C GLN A 127 8.83 3.53 -5.35
N ILE A 128 9.06 4.65 -6.02
CA ILE A 128 9.51 4.65 -7.43
C ILE A 128 10.81 3.85 -7.60
N VAL A 129 11.68 3.87 -6.60
CA VAL A 129 12.96 3.15 -6.59
C VAL A 129 12.79 1.64 -6.82
N TYR A 130 11.71 1.03 -6.32
CA TYR A 130 11.45 -0.41 -6.52
C TYR A 130 11.36 -0.80 -7.99
N TYR A 131 10.73 0.06 -8.79
CA TYR A 131 10.52 -0.18 -10.22
C TYR A 131 11.83 -0.07 -11.00
N PHE A 132 12.62 0.96 -10.73
CA PHE A 132 13.96 1.09 -11.34
C PHE A 132 14.86 -0.06 -10.91
N TYR A 133 14.90 -0.40 -9.62
CA TYR A 133 15.70 -1.50 -9.13
C TYR A 133 15.27 -2.83 -9.75
N GLY A 134 13.98 -3.14 -9.74
CA GLY A 134 13.45 -4.36 -10.34
C GLY A 134 13.75 -4.45 -11.84
N TYR A 135 13.55 -3.35 -12.56
CA TYR A 135 13.86 -3.26 -13.98
C TYR A 135 15.33 -3.59 -14.26
N PHE A 136 16.27 -2.93 -13.60
CA PHE A 136 17.70 -3.17 -13.81
C PHE A 136 18.18 -4.56 -13.40
N ARG A 137 17.45 -5.23 -12.49
CA ARG A 137 17.73 -6.62 -12.12
C ARG A 137 17.20 -7.63 -13.13
N ALA A 138 16.16 -7.29 -13.86
CA ALA A 138 15.48 -8.18 -14.80
C ALA A 138 15.89 -7.97 -16.25
N THR A 139 16.65 -6.91 -16.55
CA THR A 139 17.03 -6.54 -17.94
C THR A 139 18.54 -6.36 -18.08
N THR A 140 19.00 -6.50 -19.32
CA THR A 140 20.39 -6.26 -19.71
C THR A 140 20.53 -5.09 -20.69
N SER A 141 19.42 -4.53 -21.16
CA SER A 141 19.33 -3.43 -22.12
C SER A 141 18.12 -2.56 -21.83
N ASN A 142 18.24 -1.27 -22.09
CA ASN A 142 17.15 -0.29 -21.91
C ASN A 142 16.02 -0.43 -22.95
N GLU A 143 16.17 -1.30 -23.96
CA GLU A 143 15.16 -1.59 -24.96
C GLU A 143 14.20 -2.70 -24.52
N GLN A 144 14.62 -3.50 -23.55
CA GLN A 144 13.78 -4.55 -22.99
C GLN A 144 12.65 -3.96 -22.19
N LYS A 145 11.44 -4.52 -22.36
CA LYS A 145 10.27 -4.15 -21.57
C LYS A 145 9.97 -5.22 -20.53
N VAL A 146 9.54 -4.80 -19.36
CA VAL A 146 9.07 -5.69 -18.31
C VAL A 146 7.71 -5.23 -17.82
N SER A 147 6.92 -6.16 -17.32
CA SER A 147 5.68 -5.85 -16.61
C SER A 147 5.87 -5.96 -15.11
N PHE A 148 5.10 -5.18 -14.36
CA PHE A 148 5.07 -5.28 -12.90
C PHE A 148 3.68 -5.70 -12.45
N CYS A 149 3.62 -6.73 -11.60
CA CYS A 149 2.40 -7.09 -10.88
C CYS A 149 2.50 -6.62 -9.43
N VAL A 150 1.50 -5.87 -9.01
CA VAL A 150 1.54 -5.12 -7.76
C VAL A 150 0.32 -5.43 -6.91
N PRO A 151 0.49 -6.13 -5.77
CA PRO A 151 -0.56 -6.23 -4.76
C PRO A 151 -0.99 -4.84 -4.31
N SER A 152 -2.28 -4.53 -4.43
CA SER A 152 -2.74 -3.14 -4.31
C SER A 152 -4.02 -2.98 -3.51
N GLY A 153 -3.95 -2.20 -2.43
CA GLY A 153 -5.10 -1.68 -1.69
C GLY A 153 -5.23 -0.17 -1.90
N ASN A 154 -4.36 0.62 -1.27
CA ASN A 154 -4.36 2.10 -1.36
C ASN A 154 -3.78 2.67 -2.67
N PHE A 155 -3.47 1.85 -3.64
CA PHE A 155 -2.90 2.26 -4.93
C PHE A 155 -1.53 2.97 -4.85
N GLY A 156 -0.92 3.08 -3.68
CA GLY A 156 0.33 3.83 -3.48
C GLY A 156 1.51 3.25 -4.24
N ASN A 157 1.74 1.94 -4.12
CA ASN A 157 2.85 1.27 -4.78
C ASN A 157 2.68 1.29 -6.30
N VAL A 158 1.53 0.89 -6.82
CA VAL A 158 1.30 0.87 -8.27
C VAL A 158 1.24 2.28 -8.88
N CYS A 159 0.84 3.30 -8.11
CA CYS A 159 0.97 4.70 -8.50
C CYS A 159 2.45 5.09 -8.70
N ALA A 160 3.34 4.62 -7.83
CA ALA A 160 4.79 4.82 -8.02
C ALA A 160 5.28 4.15 -9.32
N GLY A 161 4.74 2.99 -9.69
CA GLY A 161 4.99 2.34 -10.98
C GLY A 161 4.49 3.14 -12.18
N HIS A 162 3.30 3.72 -12.06
CA HIS A 162 2.78 4.64 -13.07
C HIS A 162 3.71 5.83 -13.28
N ILE A 163 4.18 6.44 -12.19
CA ILE A 163 5.13 7.55 -12.26
C ILE A 163 6.46 7.11 -12.86
N ALA A 164 7.02 5.95 -12.46
CA ALA A 164 8.23 5.40 -13.04
C ALA A 164 8.11 5.24 -14.57
N ARG A 165 6.96 4.74 -15.04
CA ARG A 165 6.66 4.62 -16.47
C ARG A 165 6.58 6.00 -17.15
N GLN A 166 5.97 7.00 -16.52
CA GLN A 166 5.94 8.38 -17.00
C GLN A 166 7.33 9.04 -17.02
N MET A 167 8.24 8.62 -16.15
CA MET A 167 9.65 9.03 -16.16
C MET A 167 10.45 8.39 -17.30
N GLY A 168 9.86 7.46 -18.06
CA GLY A 168 10.49 6.78 -19.19
C GLY A 168 11.02 5.39 -18.90
N LEU A 169 10.77 4.81 -17.73
CA LEU A 169 11.12 3.42 -17.46
C LEU A 169 10.33 2.51 -18.40
N PRO A 170 10.97 1.55 -19.13
CA PRO A 170 10.31 0.73 -20.12
C PRO A 170 9.40 -0.34 -19.50
N ILE A 171 8.33 0.10 -18.87
CA ILE A 171 7.30 -0.76 -18.32
C ILE A 171 6.28 -1.07 -19.41
N HIS A 172 6.08 -2.36 -19.67
CA HIS A 172 5.09 -2.84 -20.63
C HIS A 172 3.69 -2.71 -20.05
N ARG A 173 3.42 -3.44 -18.96
CA ARG A 173 2.13 -3.40 -18.26
C ARG A 173 2.31 -3.21 -16.75
N LEU A 174 1.33 -2.54 -16.15
CA LEU A 174 1.14 -2.47 -14.70
C LEU A 174 -0.09 -3.31 -14.36
N MET A 175 0.14 -4.45 -13.71
CA MET A 175 -0.90 -5.38 -13.31
C MET A 175 -1.32 -5.08 -11.87
N VAL A 176 -2.55 -4.63 -11.70
CA VAL A 176 -3.14 -4.34 -10.37
C VAL A 176 -3.75 -5.62 -9.83
N ALA A 177 -3.15 -6.19 -8.80
CA ALA A 177 -3.70 -7.35 -8.12
C ALA A 177 -4.48 -6.92 -6.87
N THR A 178 -5.75 -7.32 -6.79
CA THR A 178 -6.61 -7.08 -5.64
C THR A 178 -6.93 -8.39 -4.93
N ASN A 179 -7.37 -8.29 -3.67
CA ASN A 179 -8.02 -9.39 -2.97
C ASN A 179 -9.55 -9.34 -3.20
N GLU A 180 -10.33 -9.88 -2.27
CA GLU A 180 -11.80 -9.85 -2.27
C GLU A 180 -12.36 -8.42 -2.33
N ASN A 181 -11.56 -7.42 -1.91
CA ASN A 181 -11.87 -6.00 -2.02
C ASN A 181 -11.46 -5.48 -3.41
N ASP A 182 -12.22 -5.84 -4.40
CA ASP A 182 -11.91 -5.78 -5.83
C ASP A 182 -12.33 -4.46 -6.54
N VAL A 183 -12.52 -3.37 -5.82
CA VAL A 183 -12.99 -2.09 -6.39
C VAL A 183 -12.05 -1.57 -7.48
N LEU A 184 -10.72 -1.71 -7.29
CA LEU A 184 -9.74 -1.34 -8.32
C LEU A 184 -9.79 -2.28 -9.52
N ASP A 185 -9.92 -3.61 -9.30
CA ASP A 185 -10.07 -4.57 -10.39
C ASP A 185 -11.31 -4.27 -11.24
N GLN A 186 -12.43 -3.97 -10.58
CA GLN A 186 -13.65 -3.54 -11.26
C GLN A 186 -13.40 -2.30 -12.12
N PHE A 187 -12.74 -1.26 -11.59
CA PHE A 187 -12.45 -0.06 -12.36
C PHE A 187 -11.59 -0.35 -13.60
N PHE A 188 -10.50 -1.07 -13.47
CA PHE A 188 -9.60 -1.34 -14.61
C PHE A 188 -10.22 -2.25 -15.67
N LYS A 189 -11.28 -2.99 -15.33
CA LYS A 189 -12.05 -3.83 -16.27
C LYS A 189 -13.25 -3.13 -16.90
N THR A 190 -13.89 -2.24 -16.17
CA THR A 190 -15.20 -1.67 -16.57
C THR A 190 -15.24 -0.15 -16.68
N GLY A 191 -14.29 0.56 -16.07
CA GLY A 191 -14.32 2.01 -15.90
C GLY A 191 -15.12 2.47 -14.69
N GLU A 192 -15.85 1.59 -14.00
CA GLU A 192 -16.65 1.94 -12.82
C GLU A 192 -15.82 1.94 -11.55
N TYR A 193 -15.78 3.07 -10.84
CA TYR A 193 -15.19 3.19 -9.51
C TYR A 193 -16.25 3.46 -8.46
N ARG A 194 -16.61 2.43 -7.70
CA ARG A 194 -17.66 2.48 -6.66
C ARG A 194 -17.12 1.92 -5.35
N PRO A 195 -16.41 2.72 -4.53
CA PRO A 195 -15.93 2.28 -3.24
C PRO A 195 -17.08 1.79 -2.35
N ARG A 196 -16.88 0.66 -1.69
CA ARG A 196 -17.78 0.15 -0.67
C ARG A 196 -17.61 0.96 0.62
N ASN A 197 -18.64 1.07 1.42
CA ASN A 197 -18.50 1.62 2.76
C ASN A 197 -17.77 0.60 3.69
N ALA A 198 -17.34 1.07 4.86
CA ALA A 198 -16.57 0.25 5.80
C ALA A 198 -17.28 -1.06 6.19
N ALA A 199 -18.61 -1.03 6.36
CA ALA A 199 -19.40 -2.22 6.72
C ALA A 199 -19.45 -3.29 5.61
N HIS A 200 -19.12 -2.95 4.38
CA HIS A 200 -19.08 -3.84 3.22
C HIS A 200 -17.66 -4.10 2.69
N THR A 201 -16.64 -3.66 3.41
CA THR A 201 -15.26 -4.03 3.14
C THR A 201 -14.97 -5.38 3.80
N TYR A 202 -14.48 -6.33 3.01
CA TYR A 202 -14.18 -7.68 3.52
C TYR A 202 -12.92 -7.67 4.37
N VAL A 203 -12.95 -8.41 5.48
CA VAL A 203 -11.76 -8.75 6.26
C VAL A 203 -11.17 -10.03 5.66
N THR A 204 -9.94 -9.98 5.21
CA THR A 204 -9.30 -11.07 4.46
C THR A 204 -7.99 -11.53 5.09
N SER A 205 -7.42 -12.61 4.57
CA SER A 205 -6.08 -13.09 4.95
C SER A 205 -4.92 -12.32 4.30
N SER A 206 -5.22 -11.30 3.47
CA SER A 206 -4.25 -10.29 2.99
C SER A 206 -4.63 -8.88 3.44
N PRO A 207 -4.61 -8.60 4.75
CA PRO A 207 -5.30 -7.46 5.37
C PRO A 207 -4.78 -6.08 4.96
N SER A 208 -3.55 -5.96 4.49
CA SER A 208 -3.02 -4.67 3.99
C SER A 208 -3.73 -4.19 2.71
N MET A 209 -4.49 -5.07 2.06
CA MET A 209 -5.27 -4.79 0.86
C MET A 209 -6.79 -4.68 1.15
N ASP A 210 -7.22 -4.75 2.41
CA ASP A 210 -8.63 -4.60 2.84
C ASP A 210 -9.06 -3.14 2.77
N ILE A 211 -9.08 -2.63 1.54
CA ILE A 211 -9.31 -1.23 1.20
C ILE A 211 -10.35 -1.15 0.09
N SER A 212 -11.40 -0.39 0.33
CA SER A 212 -12.40 -0.08 -0.71
C SER A 212 -12.14 1.26 -1.38
N LYS A 213 -11.76 2.30 -0.61
CA LYS A 213 -11.45 3.64 -1.14
C LYS A 213 -9.93 3.85 -1.17
N ALA A 214 -9.32 3.64 -2.33
CA ALA A 214 -7.87 3.72 -2.50
C ALA A 214 -7.38 5.18 -2.48
N SER A 215 -6.60 5.56 -1.47
CA SER A 215 -6.21 6.94 -1.18
C SER A 215 -5.29 7.60 -2.22
N ASN A 216 -4.59 6.83 -3.06
CA ASN A 216 -3.72 7.37 -4.12
C ASN A 216 -4.29 7.20 -5.53
N PHE A 217 -5.49 6.64 -5.66
CA PHE A 217 -6.08 6.36 -6.96
C PHE A 217 -6.42 7.65 -7.72
N GLU A 218 -6.81 8.71 -7.01
CA GLU A 218 -7.06 10.03 -7.60
C GLU A 218 -5.87 10.58 -8.39
N ARG A 219 -4.62 10.21 -8.02
CA ARG A 219 -3.41 10.64 -8.74
C ARG A 219 -3.35 10.09 -10.16
N PHE A 220 -3.77 8.84 -10.33
CA PHE A 220 -3.89 8.23 -11.66
C PHE A 220 -5.07 8.81 -12.43
N VAL A 221 -6.23 8.98 -11.77
CA VAL A 221 -7.41 9.57 -12.42
C VAL A 221 -7.12 11.01 -12.87
N PHE A 222 -6.37 11.79 -12.08
CA PHE A 222 -5.91 13.12 -12.49
C PHE A 222 -5.14 13.09 -13.82
N ASP A 223 -4.17 12.17 -13.96
CA ASP A 223 -3.46 12.00 -15.24
C ASP A 223 -4.38 11.46 -16.36
N LEU A 224 -5.35 10.60 -16.01
CA LEU A 224 -6.29 10.00 -16.97
C LEU A 224 -7.23 11.06 -17.60
N VAL A 225 -7.67 12.03 -16.81
CA VAL A 225 -8.51 13.17 -17.27
C VAL A 225 -7.66 14.37 -17.69
N ASP A 226 -6.46 14.12 -18.25
CA ASP A 226 -5.52 15.12 -18.76
C ASP A 226 -5.19 16.26 -17.76
N ARG A 227 -5.15 15.92 -16.46
CA ARG A 227 -4.85 16.81 -15.33
C ARG A 227 -5.87 17.92 -15.10
N ASP A 228 -7.10 17.69 -15.49
CA ASP A 228 -8.20 18.59 -15.18
C ASP A 228 -8.62 18.46 -13.70
N ALA A 229 -8.23 19.44 -12.89
CA ALA A 229 -8.53 19.45 -11.46
C ALA A 229 -10.04 19.61 -11.17
N ALA A 230 -10.77 20.33 -12.02
CA ALA A 230 -12.21 20.53 -11.86
C ALA A 230 -12.96 19.20 -12.12
N GLU A 231 -12.55 18.45 -13.14
CA GLU A 231 -13.12 17.13 -13.41
C GLU A 231 -12.86 16.17 -12.22
N VAL A 232 -11.64 16.15 -11.68
CA VAL A 232 -11.33 15.31 -10.50
C VAL A 232 -12.18 15.71 -9.30
N GLU A 233 -12.39 17.00 -9.05
CA GLU A 233 -13.25 17.48 -7.97
C GLU A 233 -14.69 16.97 -8.11
N VAL A 234 -15.24 17.00 -9.32
CA VAL A 234 -16.58 16.47 -9.62
C VAL A 234 -16.63 14.97 -9.33
N LEU A 235 -15.68 14.19 -9.86
CA LEU A 235 -15.63 12.74 -9.67
C LEU A 235 -15.51 12.37 -8.18
N TRP A 236 -14.65 13.06 -7.42
CA TRP A 236 -14.46 12.78 -5.99
C TRP A 236 -15.62 13.25 -5.12
N THR A 237 -16.38 14.25 -5.56
CA THR A 237 -17.64 14.65 -4.93
C THR A 237 -18.68 13.54 -5.03
N GLU A 238 -18.81 12.88 -6.18
CA GLU A 238 -19.68 11.71 -6.34
C GLU A 238 -19.20 10.50 -5.51
N VAL A 239 -17.89 10.30 -5.40
CA VAL A 239 -17.33 9.27 -4.49
C VAL A 239 -17.65 9.59 -3.03
N ALA A 240 -17.53 10.84 -2.61
CA ALA A 240 -17.87 11.27 -1.25
C ALA A 240 -19.36 11.12 -0.94
N ALA A 241 -20.22 11.31 -1.95
CA ALA A 241 -21.66 11.05 -1.86
C ALA A 241 -22.05 9.56 -1.89
N GLY A 242 -21.08 8.65 -1.98
CA GLY A 242 -21.31 7.20 -2.02
C GLY A 242 -21.83 6.65 -3.36
N LYS A 243 -21.80 7.47 -4.43
CA LYS A 243 -22.28 7.06 -5.77
C LYS A 243 -21.17 6.47 -6.64
N GLY A 244 -19.94 6.97 -6.52
CA GLY A 244 -18.84 6.63 -7.41
C GLY A 244 -18.97 7.28 -8.79
N PHE A 245 -18.16 6.82 -9.75
CA PHE A 245 -18.16 7.35 -11.12
C PHE A 245 -17.89 6.25 -12.15
N ASP A 246 -18.12 6.57 -13.42
CA ASP A 246 -17.92 5.70 -14.57
C ASP A 246 -17.10 6.43 -15.65
N LEU A 247 -15.95 5.88 -16.01
CA LEU A 247 -15.06 6.32 -17.08
C LEU A 247 -14.85 5.20 -18.13
N ASN A 248 -15.87 4.41 -18.42
CA ASN A 248 -15.80 3.29 -19.35
C ASN A 248 -15.32 3.69 -20.74
N PHE A 249 -15.62 4.90 -21.19
CA PHE A 249 -15.17 5.48 -22.47
C PHE A 249 -13.63 5.69 -22.53
N MET A 250 -12.94 5.61 -21.38
CA MET A 250 -11.48 5.74 -21.29
C MET A 250 -10.74 4.39 -21.18
N LEU A 251 -11.43 3.26 -21.24
CA LEU A 251 -10.81 1.94 -21.09
C LEU A 251 -9.67 1.68 -22.08
N ASP A 252 -9.83 2.10 -23.33
CA ASP A 252 -8.75 1.99 -24.31
C ASP A 252 -7.51 2.81 -23.89
N THR A 253 -7.71 4.02 -23.39
CA THR A 253 -6.63 4.87 -22.87
C THR A 253 -5.96 4.24 -21.66
N ILE A 254 -6.74 3.69 -20.72
CA ILE A 254 -6.23 3.01 -19.53
C ILE A 254 -5.33 1.83 -19.91
N GLN A 255 -5.78 0.99 -20.86
CA GLN A 255 -5.08 -0.23 -21.24
C GLN A 255 -3.92 0.05 -22.20
N ASN A 256 -4.12 0.84 -23.26
CA ASN A 256 -3.14 1.00 -24.33
C ASN A 256 -2.16 2.16 -24.08
N LYS A 257 -2.64 3.33 -23.60
CA LYS A 257 -1.74 4.45 -23.29
C LYS A 257 -1.02 4.24 -21.96
N TYR A 258 -1.75 3.85 -20.91
CA TYR A 258 -1.19 3.71 -19.56
C TYR A 258 -0.74 2.28 -19.21
N GLY A 259 -1.13 1.27 -19.98
CA GLY A 259 -0.70 -0.12 -19.82
C GLY A 259 -1.25 -0.81 -18.57
N PHE A 260 -2.38 -0.36 -18.02
CA PHE A 260 -2.99 -0.99 -16.87
C PHE A 260 -3.85 -2.19 -17.26
N VAL A 261 -3.65 -3.27 -16.52
CA VAL A 261 -4.52 -4.46 -16.49
C VAL A 261 -4.71 -4.88 -15.03
N SER A 262 -5.73 -5.69 -14.74
CA SER A 262 -6.02 -6.07 -13.37
C SER A 262 -6.57 -7.48 -13.23
N GLY A 263 -6.49 -8.00 -12.01
CA GLY A 263 -7.09 -9.25 -11.61
C GLY A 263 -7.32 -9.29 -10.12
N LYS A 264 -8.13 -10.25 -9.69
CA LYS A 264 -8.36 -10.49 -8.26
C LYS A 264 -7.97 -11.90 -7.84
N SER A 265 -7.65 -12.04 -6.57
CA SER A 265 -7.33 -13.28 -5.90
C SER A 265 -8.26 -13.45 -4.71
N LEU A 266 -8.83 -14.63 -4.55
CA LEU A 266 -9.65 -15.01 -3.42
C LEU A 266 -8.81 -15.78 -2.40
N HIS A 267 -9.36 -16.01 -1.21
CA HIS A 267 -8.68 -16.75 -0.15
C HIS A 267 -8.11 -18.11 -0.61
N GLU A 268 -8.92 -18.91 -1.30
CA GLU A 268 -8.49 -20.21 -1.82
C GLU A 268 -7.39 -20.10 -2.89
N ASP A 269 -7.47 -19.09 -3.77
CA ASP A 269 -6.43 -18.82 -4.76
C ASP A 269 -5.10 -18.51 -4.08
N ARG A 270 -5.15 -17.71 -3.03
CA ARG A 270 -4.02 -17.29 -2.20
C ARG A 270 -3.34 -18.47 -1.54
N LEU A 271 -4.12 -19.32 -0.84
CA LEU A 271 -3.60 -20.53 -0.19
C LEU A 271 -3.00 -21.50 -1.22
N ASN A 272 -3.67 -21.70 -2.35
CA ASN A 272 -3.18 -22.56 -3.42
C ASN A 272 -1.89 -22.01 -4.04
N THR A 273 -1.78 -20.70 -4.21
CA THR A 273 -0.57 -20.07 -4.76
C THR A 273 0.61 -20.22 -3.81
N ILE A 274 0.43 -19.97 -2.50
CA ILE A 274 1.46 -20.19 -1.48
C ILE A 274 1.93 -21.65 -1.52
N ARG A 275 0.99 -22.60 -1.50
CA ARG A 275 1.28 -24.04 -1.53
C ARG A 275 2.07 -24.45 -2.77
N GLN A 276 1.62 -24.00 -3.95
CA GLN A 276 2.27 -24.34 -5.21
C GLN A 276 3.69 -23.79 -5.30
N VAL A 277 3.91 -22.53 -4.93
CA VAL A 277 5.24 -21.91 -4.97
C VAL A 277 6.17 -22.62 -3.96
N TYR A 278 5.68 -22.90 -2.76
CA TYR A 278 6.47 -23.64 -1.79
C TYR A 278 6.87 -25.03 -2.27
N GLN A 279 5.94 -25.78 -2.88
CA GLN A 279 6.21 -27.13 -3.39
C GLN A 279 7.12 -27.16 -4.61
N GLN A 280 7.04 -26.15 -5.48
CA GLN A 280 7.77 -26.12 -6.75
C GLN A 280 9.13 -25.44 -6.66
N GLU A 281 9.20 -24.37 -5.87
CA GLU A 281 10.37 -23.49 -5.81
C GLU A 281 11.07 -23.49 -4.45
N GLY A 282 10.42 -24.03 -3.41
CA GLY A 282 10.93 -23.99 -2.03
C GLY A 282 10.80 -22.63 -1.34
N GLU A 283 10.09 -21.68 -1.97
CA GLU A 283 9.93 -20.31 -1.48
C GLU A 283 8.56 -20.12 -0.82
N LEU A 284 8.54 -19.47 0.34
CA LEU A 284 7.30 -19.07 1.01
C LEU A 284 6.94 -17.63 0.61
N LEU A 285 5.71 -17.45 0.19
CA LEU A 285 5.16 -16.11 -0.11
C LEU A 285 4.28 -15.63 1.05
N ASP A 286 4.34 -14.33 1.37
CA ASP A 286 3.29 -13.73 2.18
C ASP A 286 1.96 -13.68 1.42
N PRO A 287 0.81 -13.60 2.12
CA PRO A 287 -0.51 -13.66 1.47
C PRO A 287 -0.75 -12.59 0.41
N HIS A 288 -0.22 -11.39 0.59
CA HIS A 288 -0.40 -10.31 -0.39
C HIS A 288 0.43 -10.56 -1.65
N THR A 289 1.68 -11.00 -1.48
CA THR A 289 2.54 -11.38 -2.61
C THR A 289 1.93 -12.56 -3.37
N ALA A 290 1.30 -13.50 -2.67
CA ALA A 290 0.56 -14.60 -3.30
C ALA A 290 -0.59 -14.12 -4.19
N ASP A 291 -1.36 -13.11 -3.75
CA ASP A 291 -2.38 -12.46 -4.59
C ASP A 291 -1.75 -11.89 -5.88
N GLY A 292 -0.61 -11.23 -5.77
CA GLY A 292 0.14 -10.71 -6.91
C GLY A 292 0.63 -11.80 -7.85
N VAL A 293 1.22 -12.87 -7.32
CA VAL A 293 1.72 -13.99 -8.13
C VAL A 293 0.59 -14.72 -8.85
N LYS A 294 -0.56 -14.93 -8.20
CA LYS A 294 -1.76 -15.50 -8.82
C LYS A 294 -2.20 -14.67 -10.02
N VAL A 295 -2.35 -13.37 -9.85
CA VAL A 295 -2.79 -12.46 -10.92
C VAL A 295 -1.74 -12.38 -12.03
N ALA A 296 -0.45 -12.33 -11.68
CA ALA A 296 0.64 -12.34 -12.67
C ALA A 296 0.61 -13.60 -13.54
N ARG A 297 0.41 -14.78 -12.95
CA ARG A 297 0.32 -16.05 -13.67
C ARG A 297 -0.88 -16.10 -14.60
N GLU A 298 -2.00 -15.52 -14.19
CA GLU A 298 -3.26 -15.48 -14.95
C GLU A 298 -3.17 -14.56 -16.18
N LEU A 299 -2.51 -13.40 -16.03
CA LEU A 299 -2.45 -12.35 -17.04
C LEU A 299 -1.21 -12.44 -17.94
N ARG A 300 -0.28 -13.34 -17.65
CA ARG A 300 0.98 -13.46 -18.35
C ARG A 300 0.81 -13.79 -19.83
N GLU A 301 1.44 -13.00 -20.69
CA GLU A 301 1.56 -13.28 -22.12
C GLU A 301 2.80 -14.11 -22.43
N ALA A 302 2.79 -14.74 -23.61
CA ALA A 302 3.94 -15.55 -24.05
C ALA A 302 5.20 -14.69 -24.19
N GLY A 303 6.29 -15.11 -23.54
CA GLY A 303 7.57 -14.39 -23.57
C GLY A 303 7.64 -13.15 -22.67
N GLU A 304 6.58 -12.82 -21.95
CA GLU A 304 6.57 -11.66 -21.06
C GLU A 304 7.37 -11.91 -19.79
N THR A 305 8.23 -10.98 -19.44
CA THR A 305 8.91 -10.92 -18.14
C THR A 305 8.08 -10.08 -17.16
N ILE A 306 7.64 -10.71 -16.08
CA ILE A 306 6.83 -10.05 -15.04
C ILE A 306 7.61 -10.04 -13.74
N ILE A 307 7.69 -8.87 -13.12
CA ILE A 307 8.22 -8.68 -11.77
C ILE A 307 7.04 -8.52 -10.82
N CYS A 308 6.83 -9.48 -9.93
CA CYS A 308 5.86 -9.34 -8.86
C CYS A 308 6.52 -8.64 -7.67
N LEU A 309 5.93 -7.53 -7.20
CA LEU A 309 6.47 -6.81 -6.06
C LEU A 309 6.02 -7.48 -4.75
N GLU A 310 7.00 -7.89 -3.96
CA GLU A 310 6.78 -8.46 -2.64
C GLU A 310 6.22 -7.41 -1.67
N THR A 311 5.23 -7.80 -0.87
CA THR A 311 4.60 -6.90 0.11
C THR A 311 5.24 -7.02 1.48
N ALA A 312 5.43 -8.24 1.97
CA ALA A 312 5.98 -8.51 3.29
C ALA A 312 6.66 -9.90 3.34
N LEU A 313 7.29 -10.20 4.46
CA LEU A 313 7.77 -11.57 4.70
C LEU A 313 6.69 -12.46 5.32
N PRO A 314 6.69 -13.77 5.03
CA PRO A 314 5.71 -14.75 5.51
C PRO A 314 5.53 -14.76 7.03
N ALA A 315 6.63 -14.57 7.78
CA ALA A 315 6.64 -14.58 9.25
C ALA A 315 5.60 -13.64 9.91
N LYS A 316 5.17 -12.59 9.20
CA LYS A 316 4.13 -11.67 9.70
C LYS A 316 2.72 -12.26 9.65
N PHE A 317 2.52 -13.32 8.88
CA PHE A 317 1.22 -13.93 8.57
C PHE A 317 1.22 -15.44 8.78
N ALA A 318 1.85 -15.89 9.87
CA ALA A 318 2.09 -17.30 10.16
C ALA A 318 0.81 -18.16 10.13
N GLU A 319 -0.34 -17.63 10.56
CA GLU A 319 -1.61 -18.33 10.54
C GLU A 319 -2.03 -18.74 9.12
N THR A 320 -2.00 -17.80 8.18
CA THR A 320 -2.32 -18.05 6.77
C THR A 320 -1.30 -18.97 6.11
N ILE A 321 -0.02 -18.84 6.46
CA ILE A 321 1.02 -19.74 5.96
C ILE A 321 0.79 -21.17 6.45
N SER A 322 0.51 -21.36 7.75
CA SER A 322 0.20 -22.67 8.32
C SER A 322 -1.06 -23.29 7.71
N GLU A 323 -2.08 -22.48 7.40
CA GLU A 323 -3.28 -22.94 6.69
C GLU A 323 -2.93 -23.44 5.28
N ALA A 324 -2.01 -22.77 4.58
CA ALA A 324 -1.63 -23.14 3.22
C ALA A 324 -0.74 -24.39 3.15
N VAL A 325 0.28 -24.50 4.03
CA VAL A 325 1.37 -25.50 3.89
C VAL A 325 1.61 -26.35 5.14
N GLY A 326 0.81 -26.16 6.20
CA GLY A 326 1.00 -26.82 7.48
C GLY A 326 2.07 -26.14 8.34
N GLU A 327 2.55 -26.84 9.37
CA GLU A 327 3.61 -26.33 10.24
C GLU A 327 4.94 -26.33 9.49
N VAL A 328 5.49 -25.15 9.27
CA VAL A 328 6.82 -24.93 8.68
C VAL A 328 7.59 -23.92 9.54
N ALA A 329 8.92 -24.04 9.56
CA ALA A 329 9.75 -23.02 10.17
C ALA A 329 9.77 -21.77 9.25
N ILE A 330 9.26 -20.65 9.77
CA ILE A 330 9.13 -19.39 9.05
C ILE A 330 10.15 -18.39 9.59
#